data_b2e34ad512d4370d7f6118eb3d87d008
#
_entry.id   b2e34ad512d4370d7f6118eb3d87d008
#
_cell.length_a   1.000
_cell.length_b   1.000
_cell.length_c   1.000
_cell.angle_alpha   90.00
_cell.angle_beta   90.00
_cell.angle_gamma   90.00
#
_symmetry.space_group_name_H-M   'P 1'
#
loop_
_entity.id
_entity.type
_entity.pdbx_description
1 polymer ?
#
loop_
_entity_poly.entity_id
_entity_poly.type
_entity_poly.pdbx_seq_one_letter_code
_entity_poly.pdbx_strand_id
1 'polypeptide(L)'
;MKNLFSIQGKTAIVTGGSSGIGAMIAEAFVQNGVKTYITSRKADALEEKRGAFSLDGECIAIQSDLSGNDGINTLYKEICSYESKIDILINNAGTAWASSFEDFPEKGWDKVMDINLKSPFFLTQKFLPLLKKSGKEDDPSRVINIASINGITHPLMPTYSYSSSKSALIHLTRHLGADMARNNINVNAIAPGFFPSKMTSHIAKNEALSAEVIKKIPIKRMGSPEDIAGTAIYLCSRASSWICGQTIVVDGGMIAASG
;
A
#
# COMPACT_ATOMS: atom_id res chain seq x y z
N MET A 1 11.35 -26.64 -0.66
CA MET A 1 11.39 -25.17 -0.44
C MET A 1 11.79 -24.36 -1.69
N LYS A 2 11.81 -24.98 -2.87
CA LYS A 2 12.05 -24.25 -4.14
C LYS A 2 10.93 -23.23 -4.37
N ASN A 3 11.27 -22.05 -4.84
CA ASN A 3 10.36 -20.95 -5.19
C ASN A 3 9.48 -20.40 -4.03
N LEU A 4 9.94 -20.51 -2.78
CA LEU A 4 9.17 -20.07 -1.62
C LEU A 4 8.80 -18.57 -1.67
N PHE A 5 9.69 -17.73 -2.20
CA PHE A 5 9.50 -16.28 -2.35
C PHE A 5 8.95 -15.87 -3.71
N SER A 6 8.65 -16.82 -4.62
CA SER A 6 8.11 -16.48 -5.94
C SER A 6 6.66 -16.00 -5.82
N ILE A 7 6.38 -14.93 -6.56
CA ILE A 7 5.02 -14.39 -6.79
C ILE A 7 4.62 -14.48 -8.26
N GLN A 8 5.44 -15.14 -9.09
CA GLN A 8 5.21 -15.31 -10.52
C GLN A 8 3.86 -15.96 -10.83
N GLY A 9 3.17 -15.44 -11.84
CA GLY A 9 1.88 -15.94 -12.31
C GLY A 9 0.68 -15.52 -11.44
N LYS A 10 0.90 -14.71 -10.41
CA LYS A 10 -0.19 -14.10 -9.61
C LYS A 10 -0.79 -12.90 -10.35
N THR A 11 -2.03 -12.55 -9.97
CA THR A 11 -2.71 -11.32 -10.41
C THR A 11 -2.84 -10.36 -9.23
N ALA A 12 -2.37 -9.12 -9.39
CA ALA A 12 -2.37 -8.11 -8.35
C ALA A 12 -3.09 -6.83 -8.75
N ILE A 13 -3.73 -6.17 -7.77
CA ILE A 13 -4.20 -4.79 -7.87
C ILE A 13 -3.36 -3.93 -6.93
N VAL A 14 -2.79 -2.84 -7.45
CA VAL A 14 -2.04 -1.85 -6.66
C VAL A 14 -2.71 -0.50 -6.75
N THR A 15 -3.35 -0.06 -5.67
CA THR A 15 -4.00 1.26 -5.62
C THR A 15 -2.96 2.36 -5.40
N GLY A 16 -3.13 3.50 -6.08
CA GLY A 16 -2.11 4.56 -6.08
C GLY A 16 -0.80 4.18 -6.79
N GLY A 17 -0.87 3.26 -7.76
CA GLY A 17 0.29 2.68 -8.47
C GLY A 17 1.01 3.64 -9.43
N SER A 18 0.54 4.88 -9.59
CA SER A 18 1.16 5.87 -10.49
C SER A 18 2.33 6.66 -9.87
N SER A 19 2.66 6.48 -8.59
CA SER A 19 3.76 7.21 -7.94
C SER A 19 4.12 6.65 -6.57
N GLY A 20 5.33 7.01 -6.06
CA GLY A 20 5.81 6.68 -4.73
C GLY A 20 5.82 5.18 -4.46
N ILE A 21 5.47 4.79 -3.23
CA ILE A 21 5.50 3.39 -2.77
C ILE A 21 4.66 2.46 -3.66
N GLY A 22 3.47 2.92 -4.08
CA GLY A 22 2.63 2.11 -4.97
C GLY A 22 3.27 1.82 -6.32
N ALA A 23 3.97 2.79 -6.91
CA ALA A 23 4.72 2.58 -8.14
C ALA A 23 5.90 1.63 -7.95
N MET A 24 6.66 1.77 -6.84
CA MET A 24 7.78 0.90 -6.50
C MET A 24 7.33 -0.57 -6.36
N ILE A 25 6.21 -0.81 -5.69
CA ILE A 25 5.64 -2.15 -5.52
C ILE A 25 5.14 -2.69 -6.86
N ALA A 26 4.40 -1.87 -7.64
CA ALA A 26 3.85 -2.30 -8.93
C ALA A 26 4.94 -2.68 -9.93
N GLU A 27 5.99 -1.87 -10.04
CA GLU A 27 7.16 -2.15 -10.89
C GLU A 27 7.82 -3.48 -10.52
N ALA A 28 8.11 -3.67 -9.24
CA ALA A 28 8.70 -4.91 -8.75
C ALA A 28 7.79 -6.13 -8.99
N PHE A 29 6.49 -5.98 -8.87
CA PHE A 29 5.54 -7.06 -9.15
C PHE A 29 5.56 -7.44 -10.63
N VAL A 30 5.54 -6.47 -11.54
CA VAL A 30 5.63 -6.70 -12.97
C VAL A 30 6.94 -7.42 -13.32
N GLN A 31 8.07 -6.94 -12.79
CA GLN A 31 9.40 -7.54 -12.99
C GLN A 31 9.51 -8.98 -12.45
N ASN A 32 8.66 -9.34 -11.48
CA ASN A 32 8.59 -10.69 -10.93
C ASN A 32 7.47 -11.55 -11.56
N GLY A 33 6.96 -11.16 -12.73
CA GLY A 33 5.99 -11.94 -13.50
C GLY A 33 4.58 -11.96 -12.93
N VAL A 34 4.19 -10.91 -12.21
CA VAL A 34 2.83 -10.70 -11.71
C VAL A 34 2.05 -9.86 -12.72
N LYS A 35 0.89 -10.32 -13.15
CA LYS A 35 -0.06 -9.49 -13.88
C LYS A 35 -0.59 -8.40 -12.97
N THR A 36 -0.21 -7.14 -13.21
CA THR A 36 -0.41 -6.05 -12.25
C THR A 36 -1.35 -4.98 -12.79
N TYR A 37 -2.47 -4.79 -12.11
CA TYR A 37 -3.40 -3.70 -12.32
C TYR A 37 -2.98 -2.53 -11.42
N ILE A 38 -2.72 -1.36 -12.04
CA ILE A 38 -2.45 -0.13 -11.31
C ILE A 38 -3.63 0.84 -11.43
N THR A 39 -3.96 1.54 -10.35
CA THR A 39 -5.04 2.54 -10.39
C THR A 39 -4.63 3.85 -9.73
N SER A 40 -5.09 4.95 -10.30
CA SER A 40 -5.02 6.29 -9.70
C SER A 40 -6.04 7.22 -10.35
N ARG A 41 -6.21 8.43 -9.78
CA ARG A 41 -7.11 9.47 -10.31
C ARG A 41 -6.54 10.20 -11.54
N LYS A 42 -5.21 10.25 -11.68
CA LYS A 42 -4.51 11.00 -12.73
C LYS A 42 -4.21 10.06 -13.90
N ALA A 43 -5.00 10.18 -14.98
CA ALA A 43 -4.89 9.34 -16.16
C ALA A 43 -3.49 9.40 -16.79
N ASP A 44 -2.96 10.59 -17.07
CA ASP A 44 -1.66 10.76 -17.76
C ASP A 44 -0.51 10.10 -16.99
N ALA A 45 -0.39 10.38 -15.69
CA ALA A 45 0.66 9.79 -14.85
C ALA A 45 0.49 8.28 -14.66
N LEU A 46 -0.75 7.78 -14.75
CA LEU A 46 -1.06 6.36 -14.66
C LEU A 46 -0.63 5.65 -15.95
N GLU A 47 -0.94 6.24 -17.10
CA GLU A 47 -0.62 5.68 -18.40
C GLU A 47 0.91 5.73 -18.68
N GLU A 48 1.59 6.82 -18.27
CA GLU A 48 3.05 6.90 -18.29
C GLU A 48 3.70 5.72 -17.55
N LYS A 49 3.21 5.44 -16.33
CA LYS A 49 3.73 4.32 -15.52
C LYS A 49 3.38 2.96 -16.10
N ARG A 50 2.16 2.79 -16.60
CA ARG A 50 1.78 1.58 -17.34
C ARG A 50 2.73 1.31 -18.50
N GLY A 51 2.99 2.35 -19.33
CA GLY A 51 3.89 2.22 -20.47
C GLY A 51 5.31 1.79 -20.07
N ALA A 52 5.86 2.43 -19.01
CA ALA A 52 7.17 2.06 -18.48
C ALA A 52 7.23 0.62 -17.96
N PHE A 53 6.26 0.23 -17.13
CA PHE A 53 6.24 -1.10 -16.50
C PHE A 53 5.94 -2.23 -17.50
N SER A 54 5.18 -1.94 -18.57
CA SER A 54 4.85 -2.92 -19.60
C SER A 54 6.04 -3.37 -20.44
N LEU A 55 7.21 -2.75 -20.28
CA LEU A 55 8.47 -3.21 -20.89
C LEU A 55 9.00 -4.48 -20.21
N ASP A 56 8.67 -4.67 -18.93
CA ASP A 56 9.15 -5.77 -18.10
C ASP A 56 8.11 -6.88 -17.90
N GLY A 57 6.83 -6.64 -18.23
CA GLY A 57 5.76 -7.61 -18.04
C GLY A 57 4.36 -7.05 -18.22
N GLU A 58 3.34 -7.73 -17.70
CA GLU A 58 1.93 -7.35 -17.90
C GLU A 58 1.48 -6.30 -16.87
N CYS A 59 1.28 -5.05 -17.32
CA CYS A 59 0.77 -3.96 -16.53
C CYS A 59 -0.45 -3.32 -17.19
N ILE A 60 -1.55 -3.17 -16.44
CA ILE A 60 -2.81 -2.61 -16.92
C ILE A 60 -3.20 -1.43 -16.04
N ALA A 61 -3.54 -0.30 -16.68
CA ALA A 61 -3.96 0.92 -16.01
C ALA A 61 -5.48 1.05 -15.99
N ILE A 62 -6.05 1.32 -14.81
CA ILE A 62 -7.48 1.61 -14.65
C ILE A 62 -7.62 2.90 -13.86
N GLN A 63 -8.13 3.96 -14.51
CA GLN A 63 -8.38 5.23 -13.83
C GLN A 63 -9.56 5.09 -12.86
N SER A 64 -9.35 5.46 -11.59
CA SER A 64 -10.43 5.44 -10.60
C SER A 64 -10.15 6.42 -9.45
N ASP A 65 -11.21 7.04 -8.93
CA ASP A 65 -11.19 7.79 -7.67
C ASP A 65 -11.73 6.94 -6.53
N LEU A 66 -10.84 6.46 -5.71
CA LEU A 66 -11.17 5.55 -4.60
C LEU A 66 -11.61 6.27 -3.32
N SER A 67 -11.84 7.59 -3.36
CA SER A 67 -12.39 8.34 -2.23
C SER A 67 -13.87 8.06 -1.95
N GLY A 68 -14.56 7.40 -2.88
CA GLY A 68 -15.97 7.04 -2.76
C GLY A 68 -16.31 5.68 -3.37
N ASN A 69 -17.49 5.17 -3.05
CA ASN A 69 -17.96 3.87 -3.51
C ASN A 69 -18.13 3.75 -5.04
N ASP A 70 -18.42 4.84 -5.73
CA ASP A 70 -18.58 4.83 -7.19
C ASP A 70 -17.29 4.46 -7.90
N GLY A 71 -16.15 5.04 -7.47
CA GLY A 71 -14.85 4.66 -8.00
C GLY A 71 -14.49 3.21 -7.68
N ILE A 72 -14.78 2.74 -6.46
CA ILE A 72 -14.57 1.34 -6.07
C ILE A 72 -15.40 0.40 -6.95
N ASN A 73 -16.67 0.75 -7.20
CA ASN A 73 -17.56 -0.03 -8.07
C ASN A 73 -17.09 -0.05 -9.52
N THR A 74 -16.61 1.08 -10.04
CA THR A 74 -16.03 1.19 -11.38
C THR A 74 -14.80 0.30 -11.51
N LEU A 75 -13.85 0.41 -10.59
CA LEU A 75 -12.65 -0.44 -10.57
C LEU A 75 -13.02 -1.93 -10.53
N TYR A 76 -13.97 -2.30 -9.67
CA TYR A 76 -14.40 -3.70 -9.55
C TYR A 76 -15.00 -4.24 -10.85
N LYS A 77 -15.88 -3.46 -11.51
CA LYS A 77 -16.49 -3.86 -12.79
C LYS A 77 -15.44 -4.06 -13.88
N GLU A 78 -14.49 -3.13 -13.98
CA GLU A 78 -13.39 -3.23 -14.95
C GLU A 78 -12.55 -4.48 -14.69
N ILE A 79 -12.13 -4.72 -13.44
CA ILE A 79 -11.36 -5.93 -13.10
C ILE A 79 -12.15 -7.21 -13.42
N CYS A 80 -13.43 -7.26 -13.09
CA CYS A 80 -14.26 -8.45 -13.37
C CYS A 80 -14.46 -8.72 -14.87
N SER A 81 -14.22 -7.74 -15.76
CA SER A 81 -14.25 -7.97 -17.21
C SER A 81 -13.02 -8.70 -17.73
N TYR A 82 -11.92 -8.69 -16.98
CA TYR A 82 -10.66 -9.34 -17.32
C TYR A 82 -10.34 -10.56 -16.45
N GLU A 83 -10.76 -10.52 -15.17
CA GLU A 83 -10.33 -11.48 -14.17
C GLU A 83 -11.50 -12.16 -13.46
N SER A 84 -11.39 -13.47 -13.31
CA SER A 84 -12.33 -14.28 -12.52
C SER A 84 -11.90 -14.45 -11.07
N LYS A 85 -10.62 -14.19 -10.75
CA LYS A 85 -10.00 -14.27 -9.42
C LYS A 85 -8.87 -13.24 -9.30
N ILE A 86 -8.47 -12.90 -8.07
CA ILE A 86 -7.33 -12.02 -7.76
C ILE A 86 -6.54 -12.63 -6.62
N ASP A 87 -5.22 -12.64 -6.75
CA ASP A 87 -4.32 -13.19 -5.74
C ASP A 87 -3.89 -12.14 -4.70
N ILE A 88 -3.71 -10.87 -5.14
CA ILE A 88 -3.11 -9.81 -4.32
C ILE A 88 -3.90 -8.50 -4.47
N LEU A 89 -4.20 -7.87 -3.33
CA LEU A 89 -4.74 -6.49 -3.25
C LEU A 89 -3.81 -5.63 -2.38
N ILE A 90 -3.18 -4.61 -3.00
CA ILE A 90 -2.36 -3.62 -2.29
C ILE A 90 -3.17 -2.33 -2.11
N ASN A 91 -3.63 -2.07 -0.90
CA ASN A 91 -4.28 -0.84 -0.48
C ASN A 91 -3.22 0.20 -0.14
N ASN A 92 -2.73 0.91 -1.17
CA ASN A 92 -1.68 1.93 -1.03
C ASN A 92 -2.19 3.35 -1.29
N ALA A 93 -3.26 3.55 -2.04
CA ALA A 93 -3.82 4.89 -2.26
C ALA A 93 -4.01 5.62 -0.93
N GLY A 94 -3.50 6.84 -0.85
CA GLY A 94 -3.55 7.62 0.38
C GLY A 94 -3.22 9.09 0.17
N THR A 95 -3.54 9.90 1.18
CA THR A 95 -3.27 11.33 1.22
C THR A 95 -2.97 11.78 2.64
N ALA A 96 -2.38 12.96 2.78
CA ALA A 96 -2.17 13.62 4.05
C ALA A 96 -2.74 15.04 3.99
N TRP A 97 -3.04 15.59 5.16
CA TRP A 97 -3.41 16.98 5.35
C TRP A 97 -2.66 17.52 6.56
N ALA A 98 -2.01 18.67 6.43
CA ALA A 98 -1.31 19.34 7.51
C ALA A 98 -1.95 20.71 7.77
N SER A 99 -2.25 20.99 9.03
CA SER A 99 -2.75 22.28 9.51
C SER A 99 -2.47 22.40 11.00
N SER A 100 -2.45 23.62 11.56
CA SER A 100 -2.41 23.82 13.01
C SER A 100 -3.60 23.11 13.67
N PHE A 101 -3.50 22.85 14.96
CA PHE A 101 -4.60 22.20 15.70
C PHE A 101 -5.85 23.09 15.72
N GLU A 102 -5.64 24.38 15.94
CA GLU A 102 -6.71 25.38 16.05
C GLU A 102 -7.50 25.57 14.75
N ASP A 103 -6.80 25.47 13.61
CA ASP A 103 -7.38 25.73 12.28
C ASP A 103 -7.56 24.46 11.44
N PHE A 104 -7.55 23.27 12.08
CA PHE A 104 -7.64 22.02 11.32
C PHE A 104 -9.05 21.86 10.73
N PRO A 105 -9.20 21.89 9.36
CA PRO A 105 -10.52 21.88 8.74
C PRO A 105 -11.13 20.48 8.70
N GLU A 106 -12.43 20.36 9.01
CA GLU A 106 -13.19 19.10 8.90
C GLU A 106 -13.05 18.45 7.52
N LYS A 107 -13.13 19.24 6.45
CA LYS A 107 -12.90 18.77 5.06
C LYS A 107 -11.55 18.06 4.90
N GLY A 108 -10.50 18.55 5.56
CA GLY A 108 -9.17 17.94 5.53
C GLY A 108 -9.14 16.61 6.28
N TRP A 109 -9.88 16.53 7.40
CA TRP A 109 -10.06 15.32 8.17
C TRP A 109 -10.77 14.24 7.37
N ASP A 110 -11.97 14.54 6.86
CA ASP A 110 -12.81 13.62 6.12
C ASP A 110 -12.11 13.06 4.88
N LYS A 111 -11.47 13.95 4.10
CA LYS A 111 -10.71 13.55 2.92
C LYS A 111 -9.63 12.51 3.24
N VAL A 112 -8.93 12.65 4.36
CA VAL A 112 -7.89 11.72 4.77
C VAL A 112 -8.50 10.41 5.26
N MET A 113 -9.54 10.46 6.07
CA MET A 113 -10.21 9.27 6.60
C MET A 113 -10.88 8.46 5.48
N ASP A 114 -11.51 9.12 4.52
CA ASP A 114 -12.15 8.44 3.38
C ASP A 114 -11.15 7.64 2.56
N ILE A 115 -10.01 8.24 2.17
CA ILE A 115 -9.07 7.54 1.29
C ILE A 115 -8.11 6.60 2.04
N ASN A 116 -7.71 6.92 3.28
CA ASN A 116 -6.70 6.15 4.00
C ASN A 116 -7.27 4.98 4.82
N LEU A 117 -8.55 5.04 5.21
CA LEU A 117 -9.18 4.06 6.08
C LEU A 117 -10.44 3.44 5.46
N LYS A 118 -11.41 4.27 5.09
CA LYS A 118 -12.70 3.81 4.56
C LYS A 118 -12.53 3.09 3.21
N SER A 119 -11.72 3.66 2.31
CA SER A 119 -11.43 3.06 1.01
C SER A 119 -10.79 1.66 1.10
N PRO A 120 -9.71 1.41 1.88
CA PRO A 120 -9.17 0.07 2.09
C PRO A 120 -10.18 -0.95 2.59
N PHE A 121 -11.08 -0.55 3.50
CA PHE A 121 -12.14 -1.43 3.99
C PHE A 121 -13.10 -1.84 2.88
N PHE A 122 -13.67 -0.87 2.16
CA PHE A 122 -14.68 -1.15 1.12
C PHE A 122 -14.06 -1.79 -0.12
N LEU A 123 -12.81 -1.49 -0.47
CA LEU A 123 -12.09 -2.20 -1.52
C LEU A 123 -11.93 -3.69 -1.14
N THR A 124 -11.43 -3.97 0.06
CA THR A 124 -11.28 -5.35 0.53
C THR A 124 -12.61 -6.10 0.54
N GLN A 125 -13.68 -5.45 1.03
CA GLN A 125 -15.03 -6.01 1.01
C GLN A 125 -15.51 -6.30 -0.42
N LYS A 126 -15.33 -5.34 -1.33
CA LYS A 126 -15.78 -5.45 -2.72
C LYS A 126 -15.06 -6.56 -3.48
N PHE A 127 -13.73 -6.68 -3.29
CA PHE A 127 -12.90 -7.68 -3.94
C PHE A 127 -12.88 -9.04 -3.24
N LEU A 128 -13.54 -9.17 -2.08
CA LEU A 128 -13.60 -10.41 -1.31
C LEU A 128 -14.01 -11.66 -2.13
N PRO A 129 -15.01 -11.62 -3.04
CA PRO A 129 -15.37 -12.78 -3.85
C PRO A 129 -14.23 -13.26 -4.76
N LEU A 130 -13.45 -12.34 -5.34
CA LEU A 130 -12.32 -12.68 -6.22
C LEU A 130 -11.12 -13.20 -5.43
N LEU A 131 -10.85 -12.62 -4.26
CA LEU A 131 -9.81 -13.07 -3.33
C LEU A 131 -10.10 -14.49 -2.82
N LYS A 132 -11.35 -14.78 -2.43
CA LYS A 132 -11.78 -16.13 -2.00
C LYS A 132 -11.60 -17.19 -3.08
N LYS A 133 -11.81 -16.84 -4.35
CA LYS A 133 -11.61 -17.79 -5.48
C LYS A 133 -10.15 -18.12 -5.72
N SER A 134 -9.23 -17.26 -5.33
CA SER A 134 -7.81 -17.45 -5.52
C SER A 134 -7.16 -18.16 -4.33
N GLY A 135 -7.54 -17.80 -3.09
CA GLY A 135 -6.90 -18.26 -1.87
C GLY A 135 -6.99 -19.78 -1.67
N LYS A 136 -5.84 -20.39 -1.33
CA LYS A 136 -5.71 -21.81 -0.98
C LYS A 136 -5.05 -21.94 0.39
N GLU A 137 -5.19 -23.10 1.02
CA GLU A 137 -4.61 -23.38 2.32
C GLU A 137 -3.09 -23.20 2.35
N ASP A 138 -2.40 -23.70 1.32
CA ASP A 138 -0.94 -23.61 1.19
C ASP A 138 -0.43 -22.31 0.55
N ASP A 139 -1.30 -21.56 -0.13
CA ASP A 139 -1.01 -20.25 -0.73
C ASP A 139 -2.24 -19.35 -0.64
N PRO A 140 -2.53 -18.76 0.52
CA PRO A 140 -3.63 -17.82 0.68
C PRO A 140 -3.54 -16.62 -0.27
N SER A 141 -4.65 -16.00 -0.62
CA SER A 141 -4.61 -14.68 -1.25
C SER A 141 -4.16 -13.61 -0.24
N ARG A 142 -3.71 -12.47 -0.72
CA ARG A 142 -3.05 -11.45 0.10
C ARG A 142 -3.74 -10.09 -0.01
N VAL A 143 -4.00 -9.49 1.13
CA VAL A 143 -4.37 -8.07 1.23
C VAL A 143 -3.28 -7.37 2.03
N ILE A 144 -2.63 -6.38 1.42
CA ILE A 144 -1.58 -5.60 2.07
C ILE A 144 -2.03 -4.15 2.18
N ASN A 145 -2.15 -3.67 3.40
CA ASN A 145 -2.47 -2.28 3.70
C ASN A 145 -1.18 -1.47 3.90
N ILE A 146 -0.99 -0.41 3.12
CA ILE A 146 0.15 0.48 3.32
C ILE A 146 -0.21 1.49 4.40
N ALA A 147 0.26 1.19 5.62
CA ALA A 147 0.13 2.04 6.80
C ALA A 147 1.20 3.15 6.82
N SER A 148 1.81 3.42 7.95
CA SER A 148 2.94 4.33 8.16
C SER A 148 3.50 4.15 9.55
N ILE A 149 4.78 4.47 9.77
CA ILE A 149 5.33 4.63 11.12
C ILE A 149 4.56 5.70 11.92
N ASN A 150 3.97 6.70 11.25
CA ASN A 150 3.11 7.71 11.89
C ASN A 150 1.78 7.15 12.44
N GLY A 151 1.44 5.89 12.15
CA GLY A 151 0.35 5.18 12.80
C GLY A 151 0.78 4.42 14.06
N ILE A 152 2.09 4.35 14.34
CA ILE A 152 2.68 3.66 15.49
C ILE A 152 3.25 4.68 16.49
N THR A 153 3.89 5.74 15.98
CA THR A 153 4.46 6.83 16.77
C THR A 153 3.87 8.16 16.35
N HIS A 154 4.06 9.21 17.16
CA HIS A 154 3.58 10.55 16.80
C HIS A 154 4.43 11.18 15.70
N PRO A 155 3.82 11.84 14.70
CA PRO A 155 4.55 12.55 13.66
C PRO A 155 5.13 13.86 14.17
N LEU A 156 6.21 14.34 13.55
CA LEU A 156 6.78 15.65 13.79
C LEU A 156 5.95 16.82 13.19
N MET A 157 5.09 16.49 12.22
CA MET A 157 4.26 17.45 11.50
C MET A 157 2.81 17.39 11.99
N PRO A 158 2.05 18.52 11.95
CA PRO A 158 0.66 18.57 12.40
C PRO A 158 -0.28 17.88 11.39
N THR A 159 -0.12 16.56 11.22
CA THR A 159 -0.89 15.72 10.32
C THR A 159 -1.82 14.78 11.09
N TYR A 160 -2.67 15.37 11.94
CA TYR A 160 -3.51 14.66 12.91
C TYR A 160 -4.38 13.57 12.28
N SER A 161 -5.15 13.92 11.24
CA SER A 161 -6.00 12.96 10.54
C SER A 161 -5.20 11.84 9.86
N TYR A 162 -3.99 12.14 9.35
CA TYR A 162 -3.14 11.14 8.73
C TYR A 162 -2.65 10.09 9.73
N SER A 163 -2.05 10.51 10.84
CA SER A 163 -1.57 9.58 11.87
C SER A 163 -2.71 8.75 12.45
N SER A 164 -3.84 9.40 12.76
CA SER A 164 -5.06 8.72 13.24
C SER A 164 -5.55 7.68 12.22
N SER A 165 -5.63 8.03 10.92
CA SER A 165 -6.06 7.09 9.88
C SER A 165 -5.12 5.90 9.73
N LYS A 166 -3.80 6.11 9.85
CA LYS A 166 -2.79 5.04 9.73
C LYS A 166 -2.76 4.12 10.95
N SER A 167 -2.99 4.67 12.15
CA SER A 167 -3.19 3.88 13.37
C SER A 167 -4.46 3.01 13.28
N ALA A 168 -5.56 3.61 12.85
CA ALA A 168 -6.82 2.89 12.62
C ALA A 168 -6.67 1.79 11.54
N LEU A 169 -5.91 2.04 10.46
CA LEU A 169 -5.64 1.05 9.42
C LEU A 169 -4.81 -0.14 9.94
N ILE A 170 -3.85 0.11 10.82
CA ILE A 170 -3.09 -0.95 11.52
C ILE A 170 -4.04 -1.81 12.35
N HIS A 171 -4.95 -1.19 13.11
CA HIS A 171 -5.92 -1.94 13.91
C HIS A 171 -6.92 -2.70 13.03
N LEU A 172 -7.44 -2.08 11.97
CA LEU A 172 -8.31 -2.71 10.98
C LEU A 172 -7.63 -3.93 10.32
N THR A 173 -6.33 -3.85 10.06
CA THR A 173 -5.55 -4.97 9.51
C THR A 173 -5.58 -6.18 10.43
N ARG A 174 -5.44 -5.99 11.74
CA ARG A 174 -5.54 -7.08 12.73
C ARG A 174 -6.92 -7.73 12.73
N HIS A 175 -7.96 -6.89 12.73
CA HIS A 175 -9.35 -7.38 12.74
C HIS A 175 -9.66 -8.17 11.46
N LEU A 176 -9.38 -7.59 10.29
CA LEU A 176 -9.59 -8.27 9.01
C LEU A 176 -8.72 -9.54 8.88
N GLY A 177 -7.49 -9.52 9.38
CA GLY A 177 -6.62 -10.69 9.40
C GLY A 177 -7.25 -11.86 10.15
N ALA A 178 -7.72 -11.61 11.37
CA ALA A 178 -8.38 -12.63 12.18
C ALA A 178 -9.66 -13.17 11.52
N ASP A 179 -10.47 -12.30 10.90
CA ASP A 179 -11.75 -12.68 10.29
C ASP A 179 -11.58 -13.36 8.93
N MET A 180 -10.62 -12.91 8.10
CA MET A 180 -10.44 -13.40 6.73
C MET A 180 -9.59 -14.68 6.64
N ALA A 181 -8.77 -14.99 7.65
CA ALA A 181 -7.89 -16.16 7.64
C ALA A 181 -8.64 -17.47 7.35
N ARG A 182 -9.84 -17.65 7.88
CA ARG A 182 -10.71 -18.81 7.61
C ARG A 182 -11.17 -18.95 6.16
N ASN A 183 -10.97 -17.90 5.35
CA ASN A 183 -11.27 -17.89 3.92
C ASN A 183 -10.01 -18.02 3.06
N ASN A 184 -8.88 -18.42 3.63
CA ASN A 184 -7.57 -18.45 2.98
C ASN A 184 -7.16 -17.07 2.41
N ILE A 185 -7.37 -16.01 3.20
CA ILE A 185 -6.96 -14.65 2.87
C ILE A 185 -6.14 -14.11 4.02
N ASN A 186 -4.86 -13.81 3.78
CA ASN A 186 -3.99 -13.17 4.76
C ASN A 186 -4.01 -11.66 4.58
N VAL A 187 -4.41 -10.93 5.61
CA VAL A 187 -4.41 -9.47 5.63
C VAL A 187 -3.29 -8.99 6.53
N ASN A 188 -2.34 -8.24 5.97
CA ASN A 188 -1.20 -7.67 6.70
C ASN A 188 -1.01 -6.19 6.35
N ALA A 189 -0.21 -5.49 7.11
CA ALA A 189 0.19 -4.10 6.82
C ALA A 189 1.71 -3.98 6.68
N ILE A 190 2.13 -3.02 5.87
CA ILE A 190 3.48 -2.49 5.87
C ILE A 190 3.39 -1.08 6.46
N ALA A 191 4.27 -0.73 7.40
CA ALA A 191 4.40 0.60 7.97
C ALA A 191 5.73 1.22 7.52
N PRO A 192 5.75 1.93 6.38
CA PRO A 192 6.96 2.56 5.87
C PRO A 192 7.38 3.76 6.71
N GLY A 193 8.69 3.98 6.81
CA GLY A 193 9.31 5.25 7.21
C GLY A 193 9.38 6.23 6.04
N PHE A 194 10.53 6.91 5.91
CA PHE A 194 10.75 7.90 4.86
C PHE A 194 11.21 7.25 3.55
N PHE A 195 10.35 7.30 2.54
CA PHE A 195 10.60 6.90 1.16
C PHE A 195 10.43 8.10 0.22
N PRO A 196 11.18 8.16 -0.90
CA PRO A 196 10.95 9.17 -1.94
C PRO A 196 9.53 9.04 -2.52
N SER A 197 8.75 10.12 -2.43
CA SER A 197 7.38 10.16 -2.94
C SER A 197 6.94 11.61 -3.18
N LYS A 198 5.78 11.82 -3.80
CA LYS A 198 5.19 13.17 -3.88
C LYS A 198 4.91 13.76 -2.50
N MET A 199 4.56 12.93 -1.53
CA MET A 199 4.27 13.35 -0.15
C MET A 199 5.53 13.84 0.58
N THR A 200 6.69 13.25 0.30
CA THR A 200 7.99 13.59 0.89
C THR A 200 8.85 14.47 -0.01
N SER A 201 8.33 14.94 -1.15
CA SER A 201 9.09 15.72 -2.14
C SER A 201 9.65 17.04 -1.59
N HIS A 202 8.96 17.65 -0.62
CA HIS A 202 9.44 18.85 0.07
C HIS A 202 10.70 18.58 0.89
N ILE A 203 10.86 17.37 1.44
CA ILE A 203 12.07 16.92 2.15
C ILE A 203 13.20 16.74 1.14
N ALA A 204 12.95 16.01 0.04
CA ALA A 204 13.96 15.73 -0.98
C ALA A 204 14.49 17.02 -1.69
N LYS A 205 13.66 18.07 -1.79
CA LYS A 205 14.04 19.35 -2.39
C LYS A 205 14.80 20.29 -1.46
N ASN A 206 14.86 19.99 -0.17
CA ASN A 206 15.57 20.80 0.84
C ASN A 206 16.67 19.93 1.47
N GLU A 207 17.94 20.22 1.09
CA GLU A 207 19.11 19.46 1.53
C GLU A 207 19.26 19.46 3.06
N ALA A 208 19.04 20.60 3.73
CA ALA A 208 19.14 20.69 5.19
C ALA A 208 18.08 19.82 5.87
N LEU A 209 16.83 19.88 5.41
CA LEU A 209 15.75 19.06 5.94
C LEU A 209 15.97 17.57 5.65
N SER A 210 16.48 17.25 4.46
CA SER A 210 16.85 15.87 4.09
C SER A 210 17.94 15.33 5.01
N ALA A 211 18.99 16.11 5.27
CA ALA A 211 20.07 15.72 6.18
C ALA A 211 19.55 15.51 7.62
N GLU A 212 18.67 16.37 8.12
CA GLU A 212 18.04 16.20 9.43
C GLU A 212 17.21 14.91 9.53
N VAL A 213 16.41 14.60 8.50
CA VAL A 213 15.64 13.36 8.46
C VAL A 213 16.57 12.15 8.43
N ILE A 214 17.57 12.14 7.55
CA ILE A 214 18.55 11.05 7.43
C ILE A 214 19.32 10.85 8.75
N LYS A 215 19.65 11.94 9.45
CA LYS A 215 20.34 11.86 10.76
C LYS A 215 19.52 11.07 11.79
N LYS A 216 18.18 11.14 11.73
CA LYS A 216 17.27 10.41 12.65
C LYS A 216 17.06 8.94 12.26
N ILE A 217 17.42 8.55 11.04
CA ILE A 217 17.32 7.16 10.58
C ILE A 217 18.62 6.42 10.95
N PRO A 218 18.60 5.36 11.78
CA PRO A 218 19.80 4.62 12.16
C PRO A 218 20.65 4.12 10.98
N ILE A 219 20.02 3.62 9.91
CA ILE A 219 20.69 3.14 8.69
C ILE A 219 21.28 4.29 7.85
N LYS A 220 21.02 5.56 8.19
CA LYS A 220 21.57 6.78 7.56
C LYS A 220 21.25 6.95 6.07
N ARG A 221 20.12 6.46 5.63
CA ARG A 221 19.55 6.73 4.30
C ARG A 221 18.02 6.65 4.33
N MET A 222 17.37 7.25 3.35
CA MET A 222 15.96 6.98 3.07
C MET A 222 15.77 5.56 2.52
N GLY A 223 14.55 5.05 2.59
CA GLY A 223 14.19 3.80 1.94
C GLY A 223 14.30 3.87 0.42
N SER A 224 14.70 2.78 -0.20
CA SER A 224 14.79 2.59 -1.65
C SER A 224 13.61 1.75 -2.18
N PRO A 225 13.40 1.69 -3.51
CA PRO A 225 12.41 0.80 -4.10
C PRO A 225 12.55 -0.65 -3.65
N GLU A 226 13.77 -1.16 -3.56
CA GLU A 226 14.06 -2.54 -3.16
C GLU A 226 13.65 -2.84 -1.71
N ASP A 227 13.77 -1.87 -0.79
CA ASP A 227 13.41 -2.05 0.61
C ASP A 227 11.92 -2.32 0.78
N ILE A 228 11.08 -1.56 0.06
CA ILE A 228 9.62 -1.73 0.14
C ILE A 228 9.12 -2.89 -0.72
N ALA A 229 9.70 -3.06 -1.91
CA ALA A 229 9.34 -4.12 -2.84
C ALA A 229 9.68 -5.50 -2.25
N GLY A 230 10.86 -5.68 -1.67
CA GLY A 230 11.27 -6.93 -1.03
C GLY A 230 10.30 -7.35 0.09
N THR A 231 9.87 -6.39 0.91
CA THR A 231 8.86 -6.64 1.95
C THR A 231 7.49 -7.01 1.35
N ALA A 232 7.06 -6.31 0.30
CA ALA A 232 5.80 -6.61 -0.38
C ALA A 232 5.83 -7.98 -1.06
N ILE A 233 6.91 -8.34 -1.75
CA ILE A 233 7.13 -9.67 -2.34
C ILE A 233 7.09 -10.75 -1.27
N TYR A 234 7.80 -10.57 -0.16
CA TYR A 234 7.78 -11.49 0.97
C TYR A 234 6.35 -11.73 1.46
N LEU A 235 5.61 -10.67 1.79
CA LEU A 235 4.25 -10.78 2.30
C LEU A 235 3.24 -11.32 1.26
N CYS A 236 3.53 -11.25 -0.02
CA CYS A 236 2.70 -11.77 -1.10
C CYS A 236 3.10 -13.17 -1.58
N SER A 237 4.21 -13.71 -1.08
CA SER A 237 4.73 -15.04 -1.42
C SER A 237 4.25 -16.12 -0.44
N ARG A 238 4.57 -17.39 -0.75
CA ARG A 238 4.32 -18.53 0.13
C ARG A 238 5.15 -18.48 1.41
N ALA A 239 6.26 -17.72 1.43
CA ALA A 239 7.10 -17.55 2.61
C ALA A 239 6.36 -16.92 3.80
N SER A 240 5.28 -16.19 3.53
CA SER A 240 4.45 -15.53 4.53
C SER A 240 3.09 -16.20 4.76
N SER A 241 2.88 -17.46 4.33
CA SER A 241 1.56 -18.13 4.44
C SER A 241 1.03 -18.18 5.88
N TRP A 242 1.94 -18.19 6.88
CA TRP A 242 1.60 -18.22 8.30
C TRP A 242 1.62 -16.84 8.97
N ILE A 243 1.69 -15.74 8.18
CA ILE A 243 1.68 -14.37 8.68
C ILE A 243 0.34 -13.74 8.35
N CYS A 244 -0.44 -13.42 9.38
CA CYS A 244 -1.76 -12.81 9.24
C CYS A 244 -2.01 -11.80 10.36
N GLY A 245 -2.63 -10.67 10.05
CA GLY A 245 -2.95 -9.59 10.99
C GLY A 245 -1.73 -8.80 11.48
N GLN A 246 -0.55 -8.94 10.85
CA GLN A 246 0.68 -8.33 11.31
C GLN A 246 0.98 -7.01 10.60
N THR A 247 1.76 -6.16 11.25
CA THR A 247 2.31 -4.92 10.68
C THR A 247 3.83 -5.02 10.64
N ILE A 248 4.40 -4.99 9.44
CA ILE A 248 5.86 -5.01 9.24
C ILE A 248 6.33 -3.56 9.09
N VAL A 249 7.20 -3.14 9.99
CA VAL A 249 7.83 -1.81 9.94
C VAL A 249 9.03 -1.85 8.99
N VAL A 250 9.11 -0.87 8.06
CA VAL A 250 10.19 -0.73 7.09
C VAL A 250 10.67 0.73 7.13
N ASP A 251 11.54 1.06 8.08
CA ASP A 251 11.87 2.44 8.45
C ASP A 251 13.36 2.71 8.71
N GLY A 252 14.21 1.74 8.45
CA GLY A 252 15.65 1.86 8.73
C GLY A 252 16.00 1.96 10.23
N GLY A 253 15.10 1.44 11.10
CA GLY A 253 15.28 1.43 12.56
C GLY A 253 14.80 2.69 13.27
N MET A 254 14.07 3.56 12.60
CA MET A 254 13.69 4.87 13.16
C MET A 254 12.79 4.72 14.39
N ILE A 255 11.78 3.83 14.37
CA ILE A 255 10.93 3.58 15.55
C ILE A 255 11.75 2.96 16.68
N ALA A 256 12.62 2.00 16.39
CA ALA A 256 13.42 1.33 17.40
C ALA A 256 14.37 2.29 18.15
N ALA A 257 14.77 3.38 17.49
CA ALA A 257 15.68 4.40 18.05
C ALA A 257 14.92 5.57 18.71
N SER A 258 13.60 5.61 18.65
CA SER A 258 12.76 6.71 19.19
C SER A 258 12.22 6.43 20.60
N GLY A 259 12.79 5.44 21.31
CA GLY A 259 12.44 5.10 22.69
C GLY A 259 13.05 6.03 23.71
#